data_a95f38f064610dff4225eadcfc066a4b
#
_entry.id   a95f38f064610dff4225eadcfc066a4b
#
_cell.length_a   1.000
_cell.length_b   1.000
_cell.length_c   1.000
_cell.angle_alpha   90.00
_cell.angle_beta   90.00
_cell.angle_gamma   90.00
#
_symmetry.space_group_name_H-M   'P 1'
#
loop_
_entity.id
_entity.type
_entity.pdbx_description
1 polymer ?
#
loop_
_entity_poly.entity_id
_entity_poly.type
_entity_poly.pdbx_seq_one_letter_code
_entity_poly.pdbx_strand_id
1 'polypeptide(L)'
;MGDRAAHLAHARARLATLPGTRVVAVSSVEETAPIGPVAQPPYLNQMVLLETTLQPAELLAQCRTIEAERGRERRERWGPRTLDLDIVRYGAHIVREPDLTIPHPELPNRDFWRREIAELEGKHD
;
A
#
# COMPACT_ATOMS: atom_id res chain seq x y z
N MET A 1 -14.77 7.10 -11.59
CA MET A 1 -14.02 6.05 -10.96
C MET A 1 -12.80 5.78 -11.74
N GLY A 2 -11.68 5.86 -11.14
CA GLY A 2 -10.46 5.53 -11.81
C GLY A 2 -10.38 4.03 -12.08
N ASP A 3 -9.46 3.67 -12.95
CA ASP A 3 -9.12 2.29 -13.19
C ASP A 3 -8.29 1.79 -12.00
N ARG A 4 -8.91 0.99 -11.15
CA ARG A 4 -8.26 0.51 -9.92
C ARG A 4 -7.01 -0.30 -10.22
N ALA A 5 -7.07 -1.13 -11.25
CA ALA A 5 -5.90 -1.93 -11.64
C ALA A 5 -4.77 -1.03 -12.13
N ALA A 6 -5.08 0.04 -12.85
CA ALA A 6 -4.08 0.99 -13.31
C ALA A 6 -3.43 1.74 -12.16
N HIS A 7 -4.20 2.06 -11.10
CA HIS A 7 -3.64 2.70 -9.93
C HIS A 7 -2.64 1.78 -9.22
N LEU A 8 -2.95 0.49 -9.11
CA LEU A 8 -2.01 -0.46 -8.53
C LEU A 8 -0.76 -0.61 -9.40
N ALA A 9 -0.94 -0.66 -10.71
CA ALA A 9 0.20 -0.77 -11.63
C ALA A 9 1.11 0.46 -11.53
N HIS A 10 0.51 1.64 -11.41
CA HIS A 10 1.28 2.88 -11.23
C HIS A 10 2.10 2.81 -9.93
N ALA A 11 1.47 2.38 -8.85
CA ALA A 11 2.16 2.28 -7.57
C ALA A 11 3.36 1.33 -7.65
N ARG A 12 3.16 0.15 -8.25
CA ARG A 12 4.26 -0.81 -8.40
C ARG A 12 5.41 -0.23 -9.21
N ALA A 13 5.09 0.42 -10.32
CA ALA A 13 6.11 1.00 -11.18
C ALA A 13 6.89 2.09 -10.45
N ARG A 14 6.20 2.94 -9.71
CA ARG A 14 6.84 4.01 -8.97
C ARG A 14 7.71 3.49 -7.83
N LEU A 15 7.21 2.49 -7.09
CA LEU A 15 8.00 1.89 -6.00
C LEU A 15 9.30 1.30 -6.54
N ALA A 16 9.26 0.72 -7.73
CA ALA A 16 10.45 0.14 -8.34
C ALA A 16 11.49 1.20 -8.75
N THR A 17 11.10 2.46 -8.83
CA THR A 17 12.01 3.54 -9.22
C THR A 17 12.59 4.32 -8.05
N LEU A 18 12.17 4.02 -6.82
CA LEU A 18 12.67 4.76 -5.65
C LEU A 18 14.16 4.48 -5.44
N PRO A 19 14.93 5.48 -4.98
CA PRO A 19 16.37 5.27 -4.79
C PRO A 19 16.63 4.16 -3.78
N GLY A 20 17.62 3.33 -4.10
CA GLY A 20 18.02 2.23 -3.21
C GLY A 20 16.94 1.20 -2.93
N THR A 21 15.97 1.08 -3.81
CA THR A 21 14.78 0.27 -3.58
C THR A 21 14.51 -0.64 -4.77
N ARG A 22 14.10 -1.87 -4.49
CA ARG A 22 13.61 -2.76 -5.54
C ARG A 22 12.40 -3.53 -5.04
N VAL A 23 11.54 -3.88 -5.98
CA VAL A 23 10.39 -4.74 -5.70
C VAL A 23 10.85 -6.17 -5.74
N VAL A 24 10.77 -6.87 -4.62
CA VAL A 24 11.21 -8.26 -4.51
C VAL A 24 10.12 -9.22 -4.93
N ALA A 25 8.89 -8.94 -4.50
CA ALA A 25 7.75 -9.81 -4.80
C ALA A 25 6.46 -9.00 -4.66
N VAL A 26 5.42 -9.48 -5.32
CA VAL A 26 4.09 -8.90 -5.19
C VAL A 26 3.10 -10.00 -4.89
N SER A 27 2.07 -9.69 -4.12
CA SER A 27 1.00 -10.63 -3.84
C SER A 27 0.00 -10.65 -4.99
N SER A 28 -0.89 -11.61 -4.95
CA SER A 28 -2.08 -11.60 -5.82
C SER A 28 -2.90 -10.36 -5.50
N VAL A 29 -3.63 -9.87 -6.50
CA VAL A 29 -4.58 -8.78 -6.31
C VAL A 29 -5.87 -9.37 -5.75
N GLU A 30 -6.38 -8.77 -4.68
CA GLU A 30 -7.62 -9.23 -4.04
C GLU A 30 -8.64 -8.10 -4.05
N GLU A 31 -9.91 -8.47 -4.22
CA GLU A 31 -11.00 -7.53 -4.00
C GLU A 31 -11.47 -7.65 -2.56
N THR A 32 -11.65 -6.54 -1.90
CA THR A 32 -12.20 -6.52 -0.55
C THR A 32 -13.41 -5.59 -0.51
N ALA A 33 -14.39 -5.99 0.30
CA ALA A 33 -15.61 -5.20 0.42
C ALA A 33 -15.33 -3.89 1.15
N PRO A 34 -15.94 -2.79 0.71
CA PRO A 34 -15.82 -1.53 1.44
C PRO A 34 -16.53 -1.63 2.77
N ILE A 35 -16.01 -0.88 3.75
CA ILE A 35 -16.58 -0.83 5.09
C ILE A 35 -17.41 0.45 5.18
N GLY A 36 -18.61 0.33 5.74
CA GLY A 36 -19.47 1.47 6.01
C GLY A 36 -20.78 1.41 5.25
N PRO A 37 -21.68 2.35 5.54
CA PRO A 37 -23.04 2.31 4.98
C PRO A 37 -23.15 2.80 3.54
N VAL A 38 -22.10 3.45 3.03
CA VAL A 38 -22.15 4.03 1.68
C VAL A 38 -21.81 2.95 0.66
N ALA A 39 -22.65 2.82 -0.35
CA ALA A 39 -22.39 1.87 -1.42
C ALA A 39 -21.20 2.34 -2.25
N GLN A 40 -20.21 1.48 -2.38
CA GLN A 40 -19.00 1.74 -3.15
C GLN A 40 -18.58 0.48 -3.87
N PRO A 41 -17.82 0.63 -4.97
CA PRO A 41 -17.21 -0.54 -5.58
C PRO A 41 -16.22 -1.21 -4.61
N PRO A 42 -15.99 -2.50 -4.75
CA PRO A 42 -14.95 -3.15 -3.95
C PRO A 42 -13.58 -2.51 -4.15
N TYR A 43 -12.75 -2.56 -3.13
CA TYR A 43 -11.36 -2.13 -3.23
C TYR A 43 -10.53 -3.22 -3.88
N LEU A 44 -9.52 -2.82 -4.62
CA LEU A 44 -8.47 -3.75 -5.03
C LEU A 44 -7.29 -3.55 -4.10
N ASN A 45 -6.76 -4.67 -3.59
CA ASN A 45 -5.63 -4.65 -2.67
C ASN A 45 -4.53 -5.55 -3.19
N GLN A 46 -3.31 -5.13 -2.97
CA GLN A 46 -2.14 -5.92 -3.30
C GLN A 46 -1.04 -5.53 -2.34
N MET A 47 -0.26 -6.49 -1.89
CA MET A 47 0.88 -6.21 -1.04
C MET A 47 2.15 -6.37 -1.84
N VAL A 48 3.13 -5.54 -1.53
CA VAL A 48 4.42 -5.54 -2.22
C VAL A 48 5.50 -5.70 -1.18
N LEU A 49 6.45 -6.58 -1.47
CA LEU A 49 7.65 -6.74 -0.65
C LEU A 49 8.76 -5.95 -1.29
N LEU A 50 9.28 -4.98 -0.57
CA LEU A 50 10.38 -4.15 -1.04
C LEU A 50 11.65 -4.47 -0.29
N GLU A 51 12.78 -4.30 -0.98
CA GLU A 51 14.07 -4.20 -0.35
C GLU A 51 14.53 -2.77 -0.56
N THR A 52 14.83 -2.05 0.52
CA THR A 52 15.09 -0.62 0.41
C THR A 52 16.11 -0.17 1.44
N THR A 53 16.89 0.84 1.05
CA THR A 53 17.79 1.53 1.99
C THR A 53 17.14 2.76 2.60
N LEU A 54 15.92 3.11 2.17
CA LEU A 54 15.20 4.25 2.74
C LEU A 54 14.76 3.95 4.16
N GLN A 55 14.88 4.93 5.04
CA GLN A 55 14.34 4.81 6.39
C GLN A 55 12.82 4.84 6.33
N PRO A 56 12.12 4.31 7.37
CA PRO A 56 10.65 4.26 7.33
C PRO A 56 10.00 5.61 7.03
N ALA A 57 10.47 6.70 7.64
CA ALA A 57 9.88 8.01 7.40
C ALA A 57 10.10 8.49 5.97
N GLU A 58 11.28 8.18 5.40
CA GLU A 58 11.57 8.53 4.01
C GLU A 58 10.68 7.74 3.06
N LEU A 59 10.50 6.45 3.35
CA LEU A 59 9.62 5.61 2.53
C LEU A 59 8.18 6.12 2.60
N LEU A 60 7.72 6.51 3.78
CA LEU A 60 6.38 7.06 3.94
C LEU A 60 6.20 8.30 3.08
N ALA A 61 7.18 9.20 3.08
CA ALA A 61 7.11 10.42 2.26
C ALA A 61 6.97 10.07 0.78
N GLN A 62 7.70 9.06 0.32
CA GLN A 62 7.59 8.63 -1.08
C GLN A 62 6.21 8.03 -1.36
N CYS A 63 5.67 7.25 -0.43
CA CYS A 63 4.32 6.71 -0.58
C CYS A 63 3.29 7.83 -0.73
N ARG A 64 3.40 8.89 0.05
CA ARG A 64 2.46 10.01 -0.03
C ARG A 64 2.59 10.74 -1.37
N THR A 65 3.81 10.86 -1.90
CA THR A 65 4.02 11.44 -3.22
C THR A 65 3.33 10.60 -4.30
N ILE A 66 3.49 9.28 -4.23
CA ILE A 66 2.88 8.39 -5.22
C ILE A 66 1.36 8.47 -5.16
N GLU A 67 0.80 8.50 -3.96
CA GLU A 67 -0.65 8.68 -3.80
C GLU A 67 -1.12 9.97 -4.44
N ALA A 68 -0.38 11.05 -4.21
CA ALA A 68 -0.74 12.36 -4.74
C ALA A 68 -0.71 12.39 -6.27
N GLU A 69 0.19 11.64 -6.88
CA GLU A 69 0.27 11.57 -8.34
C GLU A 69 -1.04 11.07 -8.95
N ARG A 70 -1.69 10.12 -8.30
CA ARG A 70 -2.95 9.58 -8.80
C ARG A 70 -4.14 10.39 -8.31
N GLY A 71 -4.04 10.94 -7.12
CA GLY A 71 -5.11 11.74 -6.55
C GLY A 71 -5.28 13.11 -7.20
N ARG A 72 -4.22 13.66 -7.77
CA ARG A 72 -4.27 14.99 -8.38
C ARG A 72 -5.22 15.07 -9.57
N GLU A 73 -5.52 13.97 -10.18
CA GLU A 73 -6.45 13.96 -11.30
C GLU A 73 -7.90 14.06 -10.84
N ARG A 74 -8.15 13.90 -9.55
CA ARG A 74 -9.47 13.94 -8.99
C ARG A 74 -9.70 15.29 -8.33
N ARG A 75 -10.78 15.91 -8.74
CA ARG A 75 -11.10 17.22 -8.19
C ARG A 75 -12.18 17.15 -7.13
N GLU A 76 -12.76 15.98 -6.97
CA GLU A 76 -13.82 15.80 -6.00
C GLU A 76 -13.26 15.68 -4.60
N ARG A 77 -13.67 16.58 -3.76
CA ARG A 77 -13.19 16.66 -2.40
C ARG A 77 -13.59 15.46 -1.55
N TRP A 78 -14.77 14.95 -1.83
CA TRP A 78 -15.37 13.88 -1.03
C TRP A 78 -15.41 12.55 -1.77
N GLY A 79 -14.76 12.45 -2.91
CA GLY A 79 -14.70 11.21 -3.65
C GLY A 79 -13.84 10.17 -2.94
N PRO A 80 -14.03 8.89 -3.27
CA PRO A 80 -13.19 7.85 -2.70
C PRO A 80 -11.74 8.05 -3.10
N ARG A 81 -10.84 7.61 -2.24
CA ARG A 81 -9.42 7.67 -2.54
C ARG A 81 -9.12 6.77 -3.72
N THR A 82 -8.25 7.23 -4.59
CA THR A 82 -7.86 6.46 -5.77
C THR A 82 -6.80 5.43 -5.44
N LEU A 83 -5.93 5.75 -4.49
CA LEU A 83 -4.80 4.89 -4.17
C LEU A 83 -4.35 5.17 -2.74
N ASP A 84 -4.25 4.11 -1.94
CA ASP A 84 -3.70 4.18 -0.59
C ASP A 84 -2.48 3.27 -0.53
N LEU A 85 -1.38 3.80 0.00
CA LEU A 85 -0.17 3.03 0.24
C LEU A 85 0.12 3.02 1.73
N ASP A 86 0.10 1.84 2.32
CA ASP A 86 0.35 1.69 3.75
C ASP A 86 1.62 0.87 3.96
N ILE A 87 2.45 1.31 4.91
CA ILE A 87 3.60 0.52 5.33
C ILE A 87 3.10 -0.41 6.42
N VAL A 88 3.02 -1.69 6.11
CA VAL A 88 2.45 -2.68 7.03
C VAL A 88 3.50 -3.17 8.01
N ARG A 89 4.68 -3.50 7.51
CA ARG A 89 5.83 -3.93 8.31
C ARG A 89 7.11 -3.40 7.67
N TYR A 90 8.13 -3.24 8.49
CA TYR A 90 9.45 -2.84 8.02
C TYR A 90 10.49 -3.67 8.82
N GLY A 91 10.76 -4.87 8.32
CA GLY A 91 11.63 -5.80 9.02
C GLY A 91 11.15 -6.02 10.45
N ALA A 92 12.06 -5.89 11.39
CA ALA A 92 11.73 -5.99 12.81
C ALA A 92 11.57 -4.62 13.48
N HIS A 93 11.53 -3.54 12.68
CA HIS A 93 11.41 -2.19 13.22
C HIS A 93 10.06 -1.96 13.89
N ILE A 94 10.11 -1.22 14.99
CA ILE A 94 8.92 -0.73 15.67
C ILE A 94 8.98 0.78 15.65
N VAL A 95 7.94 1.41 15.08
CA VAL A 95 7.85 2.86 14.98
C VAL A 95 6.53 3.31 15.60
N ARG A 96 6.59 4.31 16.45
CA ARG A 96 5.41 4.84 17.14
C ARG A 96 5.43 6.36 17.05
N GLU A 97 5.03 6.88 15.89
CA GLU A 97 4.97 8.32 15.65
C GLU A 97 3.57 8.69 15.21
N PRO A 98 3.20 9.97 15.33
CA PRO A 98 1.81 10.35 15.03
C PRO A 98 1.34 9.98 13.64
N ASP A 99 2.24 10.02 12.65
CA ASP A 99 1.89 9.76 11.26
C ASP A 99 2.39 8.41 10.76
N LEU A 100 3.04 7.61 11.62
CA LEU A 100 3.61 6.34 11.18
C LEU A 100 3.73 5.37 12.36
N THR A 101 2.96 4.31 12.30
CA THR A 101 3.03 3.23 13.28
C THR A 101 3.36 1.94 12.55
N ILE A 102 4.46 1.30 12.95
CA ILE A 102 4.92 0.03 12.37
C ILE A 102 5.15 -0.96 13.50
N PRO A 103 4.62 -2.17 13.45
CA PRO A 103 3.70 -2.69 12.42
C PRO A 103 2.39 -1.92 12.41
N HIS A 104 1.73 -1.90 11.26
CA HIS A 104 0.50 -1.14 11.11
C HIS A 104 -0.53 -1.60 12.12
N PRO A 105 -1.24 -0.67 12.78
CA PRO A 105 -2.15 -1.04 13.87
C PRO A 105 -3.35 -1.87 13.40
N GLU A 106 -3.70 -1.81 12.11
CA GLU A 106 -4.80 -2.61 11.58
C GLU A 106 -4.39 -4.02 11.17
N LEU A 107 -3.10 -4.35 11.23
CA LEU A 107 -2.64 -5.66 10.79
C LEU A 107 -3.38 -6.82 11.48
N PRO A 108 -3.62 -6.79 12.80
CA PRO A 108 -4.35 -7.89 13.44
C PRO A 108 -5.81 -8.00 12.99
N ASN A 109 -6.37 -6.92 12.44
CA ASN A 109 -7.78 -6.85 12.08
C ASN A 109 -8.05 -7.10 10.60
N ARG A 110 -7.01 -7.18 9.78
CA ARG A 110 -7.16 -7.33 8.34
C ARG A 110 -6.62 -8.67 7.90
N ASP A 111 -7.51 -9.66 7.81
CA ASP A 111 -7.13 -11.02 7.44
C ASP A 111 -6.43 -11.06 6.08
N PHE A 112 -6.88 -10.22 5.14
CA PHE A 112 -6.29 -10.23 3.80
C PHE A 112 -4.82 -9.78 3.83
N TRP A 113 -4.44 -8.90 4.75
CA TRP A 113 -3.03 -8.52 4.89
C TRP A 113 -2.19 -9.70 5.35
N ARG A 114 -2.71 -10.50 6.29
CA ARG A 114 -1.97 -11.66 6.78
C ARG A 114 -1.83 -12.72 5.69
N ARG A 115 -2.86 -12.92 4.87
CA ARG A 115 -2.77 -13.84 3.73
C ARG A 115 -1.74 -13.36 2.73
N GLU A 116 -1.71 -12.06 2.45
CA GLU A 116 -0.77 -11.48 1.49
C GLU A 116 0.66 -11.57 2.00
N ILE A 117 0.86 -11.36 3.29
CA ILE A 117 2.18 -11.52 3.88
C ILE A 117 2.65 -12.97 3.75
N ALA A 118 1.79 -13.92 4.04
CA ALA A 118 2.14 -15.33 3.92
C ALA A 118 2.50 -15.70 2.48
N GLU A 119 1.76 -15.16 1.53
CA GLU A 119 2.06 -15.37 0.11
C GLU A 119 3.44 -14.82 -0.25
N LEU A 120 3.74 -13.61 0.21
CA LEU A 120 5.02 -12.99 -0.09
C LEU A 120 6.19 -13.72 0.56
N GLU A 121 6.01 -14.21 1.77
CA GLU A 121 7.05 -14.96 2.45
C GLU A 121 7.38 -16.24 1.67
N GLY A 122 6.37 -16.90 1.13
CA GLY A 122 6.60 -18.08 0.29
C GLY A 122 7.33 -17.76 -1.00
N LYS A 123 7.05 -16.61 -1.60
CA LYS A 123 7.70 -16.19 -2.83
C LYS A 123 9.13 -15.73 -2.63
N HIS A 124 9.42 -15.23 -1.44
CA HIS A 124 10.73 -14.63 -1.17
C HIS A 124 11.78 -15.72 -0.91
N ASP A 125 11.38 -16.86 -0.41
CA ASP A 125 12.30 -17.97 -0.19
C ASP A 125 12.83 -18.55 -1.52
#